data_f06ff4a1eceaadbd0dbede9c0b7dc247
#
_entry.id   f06ff4a1eceaadbd0dbede9c0b7dc247
#
_cell.length_a   1.000
_cell.length_b   1.000
_cell.length_c   1.000
_cell.angle_alpha   90.00
_cell.angle_beta   90.00
_cell.angle_gamma   90.00
#
_symmetry.space_group_name_H-M   'P 1'
#
loop_
_entity.id
_entity.type
_entity.pdbx_description
1 polymer ?
#
loop_
_entity_poly.entity_id
_entity_poly.type
_entity_poly.pdbx_seq_one_letter_code
_entity_poly.pdbx_strand_id
1 'polypeptide(L)'
;MPYFKRPSLVTKSELRFYKSLHKAVLDDFEIFAMVRIADLIRVQKGSVNSRKWLNKILAKHIDFVLCDPGSLEPVICIELDDASHNRPDRIERDKFVNDAFDAADLPLLRIPVESSYNAREVRDLIDDIL
;
A
#
# COMPACT_ATOMS: atom_id res chain seq x y z
N MET A 1 18.18 16.27 -21.54
CA MET A 1 16.81 16.10 -21.06
C MET A 1 16.74 16.59 -19.61
N PRO A 2 15.62 17.19 -19.19
CA PRO A 2 15.54 17.83 -17.86
C PRO A 2 15.19 16.83 -16.74
N TYR A 3 15.90 15.73 -16.63
CA TYR A 3 15.66 14.70 -15.62
C TYR A 3 16.83 14.58 -14.65
N PHE A 4 16.51 14.36 -13.40
CA PHE A 4 17.49 14.03 -12.37
C PHE A 4 16.90 13.01 -11.39
N LYS A 5 17.77 12.27 -10.73
CA LYS A 5 17.37 11.21 -9.80
C LYS A 5 16.76 11.78 -8.52
N ARG A 6 15.67 11.19 -8.03
CA ARG A 6 15.15 11.51 -6.70
C ARG A 6 16.14 11.03 -5.62
N PRO A 7 16.27 11.76 -4.49
CA PRO A 7 17.14 11.33 -3.39
C PRO A 7 16.63 10.08 -2.67
N SER A 8 15.32 9.79 -2.72
CA SER A 8 14.70 8.64 -2.10
C SER A 8 13.40 8.28 -2.81
N LEU A 9 13.01 7.01 -2.77
CA LEU A 9 11.70 6.54 -3.26
C LEU A 9 10.56 6.96 -2.33
N VAL A 10 10.87 7.24 -1.07
CA VAL A 10 9.88 7.47 -0.02
C VAL A 10 10.14 8.78 0.70
N THR A 11 9.12 9.32 1.35
CA THR A 11 9.23 10.50 2.21
C THR A 11 9.94 10.14 3.51
N LYS A 12 10.29 11.16 4.31
CA LYS A 12 10.90 10.94 5.63
C LYS A 12 9.97 10.17 6.57
N SER A 13 8.68 10.47 6.55
CA SER A 13 7.70 9.75 7.35
C SER A 13 7.57 8.28 6.93
N GLU A 14 7.55 8.04 5.63
CA GLU A 14 7.51 6.70 5.08
C GLU A 14 8.78 5.90 5.39
N LEU A 15 9.96 6.54 5.32
CA LEU A 15 11.22 5.90 5.67
C LEU A 15 11.26 5.49 7.14
N ARG A 16 10.74 6.35 8.01
CA ARG A 16 10.64 6.08 9.45
C ARG A 16 9.79 4.83 9.70
N PHE A 17 8.65 4.75 9.06
CA PHE A 17 7.78 3.57 9.13
C PHE A 17 8.47 2.33 8.54
N TYR A 18 9.08 2.48 7.37
CA TYR A 18 9.78 1.38 6.68
C TYR A 18 10.80 0.70 7.59
N LYS A 19 11.58 1.48 8.34
CA LYS A 19 12.59 0.91 9.24
C LYS A 19 11.98 0.03 10.33
N SER A 20 10.84 0.45 10.88
CA SER A 20 10.10 -0.36 11.85
C SER A 20 9.43 -1.56 11.21
N LEU A 21 8.89 -1.40 10.01
CA LEU A 21 8.28 -2.49 9.24
C LEU A 21 9.32 -3.57 8.94
N HIS A 22 10.51 -3.19 8.51
CA HIS A 22 11.59 -4.12 8.19
C HIS A 22 11.96 -4.97 9.42
N LYS A 23 12.04 -4.34 10.60
CA LYS A 23 12.30 -5.05 11.86
C LYS A 23 11.13 -5.96 12.26
N ALA A 24 9.90 -5.53 11.95
CA ALA A 24 8.69 -6.28 12.31
C ALA A 24 8.55 -7.57 11.50
N VAL A 25 8.87 -7.53 10.22
CA VAL A 25 8.62 -8.67 9.32
C VAL A 25 9.82 -9.59 9.12
N LEU A 26 11.04 -9.06 9.29
CA LEU A 26 12.29 -9.81 9.09
C LEU A 26 12.28 -10.57 7.77
N ASP A 27 12.42 -11.90 7.80
CA ASP A 27 12.45 -12.76 6.62
C ASP A 27 11.08 -13.35 6.27
N ASP A 28 10.03 -13.02 7.04
CA ASP A 28 8.70 -13.57 6.81
C ASP A 28 8.02 -13.01 5.57
N PHE A 29 8.39 -11.79 5.17
CA PHE A 29 7.86 -11.12 3.98
C PHE A 29 8.94 -10.32 3.30
N GLU A 30 8.79 -10.18 1.98
CA GLU A 30 9.52 -9.16 1.20
C GLU A 30 8.71 -7.87 1.20
N ILE A 31 9.38 -6.73 1.35
CA ILE A 31 8.74 -5.41 1.37
C ILE A 31 9.00 -4.70 0.04
N PHE A 32 7.94 -4.21 -0.57
CA PHE A 32 8.03 -3.32 -1.73
C PHE A 32 7.40 -1.98 -1.39
N ALA A 33 7.99 -0.89 -1.86
CA ALA A 33 7.51 0.46 -1.64
C ALA A 33 6.96 1.06 -2.92
N MET A 34 5.92 1.90 -2.80
CA MET A 34 5.36 2.68 -3.91
C MET A 34 4.97 1.80 -5.10
N VAL A 35 4.12 0.82 -4.84
CA VAL A 35 3.65 -0.13 -5.86
C VAL A 35 2.33 0.38 -6.46
N ARG A 36 2.25 0.40 -7.79
CA ARG A 36 1.00 0.77 -8.46
C ARG A 36 -0.12 -0.21 -8.12
N ILE A 37 -1.31 0.31 -7.90
CA ILE A 37 -2.47 -0.57 -7.64
C ILE A 37 -2.69 -1.52 -8.82
N ALA A 38 -2.45 -1.06 -10.05
CA ALA A 38 -2.59 -1.91 -11.24
C ALA A 38 -1.60 -3.07 -11.31
N ASP A 39 -0.53 -3.05 -10.50
CA ASP A 39 0.38 -4.18 -10.35
C ASP A 39 -0.07 -5.18 -9.28
N LEU A 40 -1.01 -4.79 -8.44
CA LEU A 40 -1.49 -5.59 -7.30
C LEU A 40 -2.83 -6.27 -7.60
N ILE A 41 -3.72 -5.60 -8.30
CA ILE A 41 -5.04 -6.11 -8.63
C ILE A 41 -5.33 -5.89 -10.12
N ARG A 42 -6.22 -6.71 -10.67
CA ARG A 42 -6.58 -6.67 -12.09
C ARG A 42 -8.09 -6.56 -12.24
N VAL A 43 -8.52 -5.96 -13.34
CA VAL A 43 -9.92 -6.00 -13.73
C VAL A 43 -10.24 -7.40 -14.25
N GLN A 44 -11.35 -7.97 -13.80
CA GLN A 44 -11.78 -9.29 -14.25
C GLN A 44 -12.01 -9.30 -15.75
N LYS A 45 -11.53 -10.36 -16.40
CA LYS A 45 -11.68 -10.56 -17.84
C LYS A 45 -13.16 -10.63 -18.22
N GLY A 46 -13.55 -9.91 -19.26
CA GLY A 46 -14.94 -9.89 -19.72
C GLY A 46 -15.86 -8.95 -18.93
N SER A 47 -15.33 -8.16 -17.99
CA SER A 47 -16.13 -7.19 -17.25
C SER A 47 -16.68 -6.09 -18.16
N VAL A 48 -17.91 -5.65 -17.87
CA VAL A 48 -18.51 -4.49 -18.53
C VAL A 48 -17.71 -3.24 -18.12
N ASN A 49 -17.40 -2.37 -19.09
CA ASN A 49 -16.63 -1.15 -18.86
C ASN A 49 -15.23 -1.40 -18.29
N SER A 50 -14.57 -2.47 -18.70
CA SER A 50 -13.26 -2.86 -18.19
C SER A 50 -12.22 -1.73 -18.27
N ARG A 51 -12.23 -0.94 -19.35
CA ARG A 51 -11.30 0.20 -19.53
C ARG A 51 -11.54 1.28 -18.47
N LYS A 52 -12.78 1.57 -18.13
CA LYS A 52 -13.13 2.51 -17.06
C LYS A 52 -12.55 2.07 -15.70
N TRP A 53 -12.73 0.79 -15.39
CA TRP A 53 -12.21 0.24 -14.12
C TRP A 53 -10.68 0.26 -14.09
N LEU A 54 -10.03 -0.10 -15.19
CA LEU A 54 -8.58 -0.04 -15.29
C LEU A 54 -8.08 1.40 -15.10
N ASN A 55 -8.69 2.37 -15.74
CA ASN A 55 -8.29 3.77 -15.62
C ASN A 55 -8.36 4.28 -14.18
N LYS A 56 -9.27 3.76 -13.36
CA LYS A 56 -9.42 4.17 -11.97
C LYS A 56 -8.23 3.75 -11.09
N ILE A 57 -7.47 2.74 -11.48
CA ILE A 57 -6.35 2.22 -10.68
C ILE A 57 -4.97 2.56 -11.25
N LEU A 58 -4.87 2.98 -12.51
CA LEU A 58 -3.58 3.18 -13.17
C LEU A 58 -2.70 4.27 -12.53
N ALA A 59 -3.28 5.32 -11.98
CA ALA A 59 -2.54 6.47 -11.46
C ALA A 59 -2.39 6.44 -9.93
N LYS A 60 -2.75 5.32 -9.29
CA LYS A 60 -2.74 5.20 -7.82
C LYS A 60 -1.67 4.22 -7.36
N HIS A 61 -1.07 4.51 -6.20
CA HIS A 61 -0.01 3.69 -5.59
C HIS A 61 -0.40 3.32 -4.17
N ILE A 62 0.19 2.22 -3.70
CA ILE A 62 0.16 1.81 -2.29
C ILE A 62 1.56 2.06 -1.71
N ASP A 63 1.62 2.58 -0.48
CA ASP A 63 2.89 2.96 0.14
C ASP A 63 3.82 1.78 0.34
N PHE A 64 3.32 0.68 0.91
CA PHE A 64 4.10 -0.55 1.13
C PHE A 64 3.26 -1.78 0.87
N VAL A 65 3.91 -2.81 0.35
CA VAL A 65 3.30 -4.11 0.09
C VAL A 65 4.18 -5.19 0.67
N LEU A 66 3.58 -6.11 1.43
CA LEU A 66 4.25 -7.31 1.92
C LEU A 66 3.90 -8.47 1.00
N CYS A 67 4.93 -9.12 0.49
CA CYS A 67 4.79 -10.26 -0.42
C CYS A 67 5.38 -11.52 0.20
N ASP A 68 4.84 -12.66 -0.18
CA ASP A 68 5.42 -13.95 0.14
C ASP A 68 6.86 -14.02 -0.40
N PRO A 69 7.85 -14.38 0.42
CA PRO A 69 9.26 -14.37 -0.05
C PRO A 69 9.57 -15.41 -1.13
N GLY A 70 8.79 -16.48 -1.22
CA GLY A 70 9.02 -17.53 -2.21
C GLY A 70 8.42 -17.23 -3.57
N SER A 71 7.23 -16.63 -3.60
CA SER A 71 6.46 -16.40 -4.84
C SER A 71 6.37 -14.93 -5.26
N LEU A 72 6.60 -14.02 -4.31
CA LEU A 72 6.32 -12.57 -4.40
C LEU A 72 4.83 -12.27 -4.61
N GLU A 73 3.95 -13.19 -4.23
CA GLU A 73 2.52 -12.93 -4.20
C GLU A 73 2.22 -11.86 -3.15
N PRO A 74 1.44 -10.81 -3.48
CA PRO A 74 1.03 -9.82 -2.49
C PRO A 74 0.15 -10.47 -1.41
N VAL A 75 0.50 -10.22 -0.15
CA VAL A 75 -0.21 -10.79 1.01
C VAL A 75 -0.98 -9.71 1.74
N ILE A 76 -0.39 -8.55 1.93
CA ILE A 76 -1.02 -7.42 2.62
C ILE A 76 -0.45 -6.11 2.09
N CYS A 77 -1.30 -5.12 1.93
CA CYS A 77 -0.93 -3.78 1.52
C CYS A 77 -1.05 -2.82 2.72
N ILE A 78 -0.19 -1.81 2.77
CA ILE A 78 -0.12 -0.86 3.88
C ILE A 78 -0.11 0.56 3.33
N GLU A 79 -1.01 1.40 3.85
CA GLU A 79 -1.06 2.84 3.59
C GLU A 79 -0.82 3.60 4.89
N LEU A 80 -0.01 4.66 4.81
CA LEU A 80 0.18 5.60 5.91
C LEU A 80 -0.80 6.76 5.73
N ASP A 81 -1.65 6.97 6.72
CA ASP A 81 -2.70 8.00 6.67
C ASP A 81 -2.29 9.21 7.50
N ASP A 82 -2.21 10.38 6.87
CA ASP A 82 -1.97 11.66 7.53
C ASP A 82 -3.25 12.52 7.54
N ALA A 83 -3.15 13.77 8.05
CA ALA A 83 -4.28 14.68 8.14
C ALA A 83 -4.90 15.05 6.77
N SER A 84 -4.17 14.89 5.67
CA SER A 84 -4.69 15.19 4.32
C SER A 84 -5.79 14.22 3.90
N HIS A 85 -5.87 13.03 4.51
CA HIS A 85 -6.92 12.05 4.25
C HIS A 85 -8.30 12.49 4.77
N ASN A 86 -8.39 13.60 5.53
CA ASN A 86 -9.67 14.16 5.96
C ASN A 86 -10.31 15.06 4.89
N ARG A 87 -9.63 15.40 3.81
CA ARG A 87 -10.19 16.19 2.72
C ARG A 87 -11.20 15.36 1.90
N PRO A 88 -12.29 15.98 1.41
CA PRO A 88 -13.33 15.22 0.67
C PRO A 88 -12.84 14.40 -0.50
N ASP A 89 -11.92 14.93 -1.30
CA ASP A 89 -11.33 14.20 -2.43
C ASP A 89 -10.54 12.98 -2.00
N ARG A 90 -9.83 13.08 -0.87
CA ARG A 90 -9.07 11.97 -0.30
C ARG A 90 -9.97 10.92 0.33
N ILE A 91 -11.05 11.34 0.98
CA ILE A 91 -12.05 10.42 1.54
C ILE A 91 -12.67 9.58 0.44
N GLU A 92 -13.06 10.21 -0.67
CA GLU A 92 -13.63 9.52 -1.81
C GLU A 92 -12.64 8.54 -2.45
N ARG A 93 -11.37 8.97 -2.62
CA ARG A 93 -10.29 8.10 -3.12
C ARG A 93 -10.08 6.90 -2.20
N ASP A 94 -10.01 7.13 -0.89
CA ASP A 94 -9.76 6.06 0.08
C ASP A 94 -10.92 5.07 0.10
N LYS A 95 -12.16 5.54 -0.02
CA LYS A 95 -13.32 4.67 -0.13
C LYS A 95 -13.24 3.78 -1.36
N PHE A 96 -12.89 4.35 -2.52
CA PHE A 96 -12.72 3.57 -3.75
C PHE A 96 -11.63 2.52 -3.58
N VAL A 97 -10.47 2.89 -3.03
CA VAL A 97 -9.34 1.98 -2.81
C VAL A 97 -9.73 0.86 -1.86
N ASN A 98 -10.39 1.18 -0.74
CA ASN A 98 -10.87 0.17 0.21
C ASN A 98 -11.81 -0.84 -0.47
N ASP A 99 -12.77 -0.34 -1.25
CA ASP A 99 -13.74 -1.20 -1.94
C ASP A 99 -13.07 -2.09 -3.00
N ALA A 100 -12.09 -1.53 -3.72
CA ALA A 100 -11.35 -2.27 -4.75
C ALA A 100 -10.53 -3.42 -4.14
N PHE A 101 -9.85 -3.16 -3.03
CA PHE A 101 -9.06 -4.19 -2.34
C PHE A 101 -9.94 -5.24 -1.68
N ASP A 102 -11.10 -4.85 -1.13
CA ASP A 102 -12.09 -5.80 -0.62
C ASP A 102 -12.58 -6.71 -1.74
N ALA A 103 -12.91 -6.15 -2.90
CA ALA A 103 -13.36 -6.94 -4.06
C ALA A 103 -12.29 -7.91 -4.55
N ALA A 104 -11.01 -7.54 -4.44
CA ALA A 104 -9.88 -8.37 -4.86
C ALA A 104 -9.43 -9.36 -3.78
N ASP A 105 -10.03 -9.31 -2.59
CA ASP A 105 -9.66 -10.13 -1.44
C ASP A 105 -8.18 -9.98 -1.06
N LEU A 106 -7.67 -8.74 -1.13
CA LEU A 106 -6.32 -8.38 -0.75
C LEU A 106 -6.37 -7.41 0.44
N PRO A 107 -5.90 -7.83 1.63
CA PRO A 107 -5.98 -6.99 2.82
C PRO A 107 -5.26 -5.64 2.67
N LEU A 108 -5.88 -4.58 3.14
CA LEU A 108 -5.32 -3.24 3.18
C LEU A 108 -5.33 -2.72 4.62
N LEU A 109 -4.14 -2.54 5.17
CA LEU A 109 -3.92 -2.03 6.53
C LEU A 109 -3.60 -0.54 6.44
N ARG A 110 -4.39 0.29 7.14
CA ARG A 110 -4.14 1.72 7.24
C ARG A 110 -3.56 2.04 8.61
N ILE A 111 -2.43 2.75 8.61
CA ILE A 111 -1.69 3.10 9.82
C ILE A 111 -1.53 4.62 9.87
N PRO A 112 -1.87 5.28 11.00
CA PRO A 112 -1.66 6.73 11.11
C PRO A 112 -0.19 7.10 11.01
N VAL A 113 0.12 8.25 10.42
CA VAL A 113 1.46 8.81 10.44
C VAL A 113 1.80 9.24 11.86
N GLU A 114 2.92 8.74 12.40
CA GLU A 114 3.38 9.02 13.76
C GLU A 114 4.86 9.44 13.76
N SER A 115 5.29 10.06 14.86
CA SER A 115 6.69 10.48 15.02
C SER A 115 7.64 9.31 15.23
N SER A 116 7.13 8.18 15.72
CA SER A 116 7.90 6.94 15.91
C SER A 116 6.97 5.75 15.84
N TYR A 117 7.56 4.58 15.55
CA TYR A 117 6.83 3.32 15.46
C TYR A 117 7.58 2.25 16.25
N ASN A 118 6.82 1.40 16.93
CA ASN A 118 7.33 0.22 17.62
C ASN A 118 7.16 -1.00 16.72
N ALA A 119 8.24 -1.71 16.43
CA ALA A 119 8.21 -2.85 15.51
C ALA A 119 7.26 -3.96 15.97
N ARG A 120 7.17 -4.22 17.28
CA ARG A 120 6.25 -5.23 17.80
C ARG A 120 4.80 -4.85 17.62
N GLU A 121 4.45 -3.58 17.85
CA GLU A 121 3.09 -3.10 17.60
C GLU A 121 2.72 -3.16 16.12
N VAL A 122 3.66 -2.82 15.24
CA VAL A 122 3.46 -2.95 13.79
C VAL A 122 3.22 -4.42 13.42
N ARG A 123 4.01 -5.33 13.97
CA ARG A 123 3.82 -6.77 13.72
C ARG A 123 2.45 -7.25 14.20
N ASP A 124 2.02 -6.81 15.38
CA ASP A 124 0.71 -7.18 15.93
C ASP A 124 -0.43 -6.73 15.00
N LEU A 125 -0.34 -5.51 14.44
CA LEU A 125 -1.33 -5.03 13.47
C LEU A 125 -1.38 -5.89 12.21
N ILE A 126 -0.22 -6.34 11.73
CA ILE A 126 -0.14 -7.24 10.58
C ILE A 126 -0.75 -8.59 10.91
N ASP A 127 -0.39 -9.18 12.03
CA ASP A 127 -0.88 -10.49 12.45
C ASP A 127 -2.39 -10.50 12.66
N ASP A 128 -2.96 -9.41 13.18
CA ASP A 128 -4.39 -9.28 13.42
C ASP A 128 -5.21 -9.31 12.13
N ILE A 129 -4.63 -8.92 11.01
CA ILE A 129 -5.32 -8.85 9.72
C ILE A 129 -5.17 -10.13 8.90
N LEU A 130 -4.14 -10.91 9.18
CA LEU A 130 -3.84 -12.15 8.45
C LEU A 130 -4.55 -13.41 9.00
#